data_5006170f5ba8b957d751f43450e3b68d
#
_entry.id   5006170f5ba8b957d751f43450e3b68d
#
_cell.length_a   1.000
_cell.length_b   1.000
_cell.length_c   1.000
_cell.angle_alpha   90.00
_cell.angle_beta   90.00
_cell.angle_gamma   90.00
#
_symmetry.space_group_name_H-M   'P 1'
#
loop_
_entity.id
_entity.type
_entity.pdbx_description
1 polymer ?
#
loop_
_entity_poly.entity_id
_entity_poly.type
_entity_poly.pdbx_seq_one_letter_code
_entity_poly.pdbx_strand_id
1 'polypeptide(L)'
;MMGVIIVGGGMVGSTLALAVAFLTRGQIPIRLIEAFVPDQNASFSDDKRAIALAHGTCQQLERLGIWKPLSHDATPITNIHVSDQGQCGFVHLRAQDHHIPFLGQVLSLKTAQNRLFSLLKSTPGIQLYCPAQVLQISRTQKMVRVTLNHGETLEAPLLIAADGSHSSLAQACHIQYQKKDYQQFAVTTHIRTEKALGSCAFERFTSEGPLALLPISQEESALVWCHSQANRFLVEAWNDADFLQQLQNTFGWRLGKILKVGPRYSTPLYLTFASRHISHRFALVGNSAQTLHPVAGQGFNLGLRDTMTLAQILAEAAAKGDDLGEYSLLNQYQRQRQKDQQNMIALTEGLVHLFSNSLKPLVVARHLGLMTMEEGPFFAQLLSRSTLGWSHPRD
;
A
#
# COMPACT_ATOMS: atom_id res chain seq x y z
N MET A 1 -0.04 7.14 -32.30
CA MET A 1 0.75 7.47 -31.11
C MET A 1 1.26 6.18 -30.48
N MET A 2 2.53 6.14 -30.13
CA MET A 2 3.10 4.98 -29.46
C MET A 2 2.74 5.04 -27.98
N GLY A 3 2.17 3.94 -27.43
CA GLY A 3 1.66 3.87 -26.08
C GLY A 3 2.70 3.51 -25.02
N VAL A 4 2.24 3.03 -23.85
CA VAL A 4 3.08 2.54 -22.76
C VAL A 4 2.80 1.05 -22.52
N ILE A 5 3.80 0.33 -22.02
CA ILE A 5 3.65 -1.04 -21.51
C ILE A 5 3.73 -0.99 -19.99
N ILE A 6 2.75 -1.55 -19.29
CA ILE A 6 2.71 -1.70 -17.84
C ILE A 6 2.75 -3.19 -17.52
N VAL A 7 3.64 -3.61 -16.62
CA VAL A 7 3.75 -5.01 -16.18
C VAL A 7 3.37 -5.11 -14.71
N GLY A 8 2.39 -5.96 -14.45
CA GLY A 8 1.74 -6.15 -13.15
C GLY A 8 0.36 -5.49 -13.10
N GLY A 9 -0.69 -6.30 -13.09
CA GLY A 9 -2.10 -5.90 -13.01
C GLY A 9 -2.64 -5.88 -11.57
N GLY A 10 -1.76 -5.83 -10.56
CA GLY A 10 -2.16 -5.59 -9.17
C GLY A 10 -2.76 -4.20 -8.98
N MET A 11 -3.07 -3.85 -7.72
CA MET A 11 -3.69 -2.56 -7.40
C MET A 11 -2.98 -1.34 -8.01
N VAL A 12 -1.65 -1.30 -7.91
CA VAL A 12 -0.83 -0.15 -8.38
C VAL A 12 -0.84 -0.06 -9.90
N GLY A 13 -0.53 -1.16 -10.59
CA GLY A 13 -0.47 -1.14 -12.05
C GLY A 13 -1.84 -0.96 -12.71
N SER A 14 -2.89 -1.57 -12.17
CA SER A 14 -4.26 -1.34 -12.63
C SER A 14 -4.69 0.12 -12.45
N THR A 15 -4.39 0.70 -11.29
CA THR A 15 -4.71 2.12 -11.03
C THR A 15 -3.90 3.04 -11.95
N LEU A 16 -2.62 2.71 -12.23
CA LEU A 16 -1.82 3.48 -13.18
C LEU A 16 -2.41 3.45 -14.60
N ALA A 17 -2.79 2.27 -15.07
CA ALA A 17 -3.40 2.12 -16.40
C ALA A 17 -4.69 2.94 -16.52
N LEU A 18 -5.57 2.83 -15.52
CA LEU A 18 -6.82 3.59 -15.48
C LEU A 18 -6.58 5.10 -15.37
N ALA A 19 -5.62 5.53 -14.53
CA ALA A 19 -5.28 6.94 -14.36
C ALA A 19 -4.75 7.56 -15.67
N VAL A 20 -3.82 6.87 -16.35
CA VAL A 20 -3.30 7.32 -17.64
C VAL A 20 -4.41 7.37 -18.69
N ALA A 21 -5.25 6.35 -18.78
CA ALA A 21 -6.37 6.32 -19.73
C ALA A 21 -7.34 7.49 -19.48
N PHE A 22 -7.68 7.76 -18.23
CA PHE A 22 -8.57 8.86 -17.84
C PHE A 22 -7.97 10.23 -18.16
N LEU A 23 -6.75 10.50 -17.67
CA LEU A 23 -6.10 11.81 -17.81
C LEU A 23 -5.79 12.16 -19.26
N THR A 24 -5.53 11.14 -20.09
CA THR A 24 -5.25 11.34 -21.52
C THR A 24 -6.47 11.15 -22.41
N ARG A 25 -7.65 10.88 -21.83
CA ARG A 25 -8.87 10.55 -22.57
C ARG A 25 -8.67 9.42 -23.60
N GLY A 26 -7.86 8.41 -23.24
CA GLY A 26 -7.53 7.29 -24.10
C GLY A 26 -6.53 7.60 -25.23
N GLN A 27 -5.89 8.78 -25.25
CA GLN A 27 -4.94 9.14 -26.30
C GLN A 27 -3.63 8.35 -26.24
N ILE A 28 -3.23 7.89 -25.04
CA ILE A 28 -2.09 6.97 -24.88
C ILE A 28 -2.60 5.53 -24.89
N PRO A 29 -2.27 4.70 -25.91
CA PRO A 29 -2.55 3.27 -25.87
C PRO A 29 -1.76 2.61 -24.72
N ILE A 30 -2.45 1.80 -23.93
CA ILE A 30 -1.86 1.13 -22.77
C ILE A 30 -1.93 -0.38 -22.98
N ARG A 31 -0.78 -1.05 -22.86
CA ARG A 31 -0.69 -2.51 -22.84
C ARG A 31 -0.34 -2.95 -21.45
N LEU A 32 -1.31 -3.56 -20.76
CA LEU A 32 -1.12 -4.06 -19.39
C LEU A 32 -0.94 -5.57 -19.44
N ILE A 33 0.19 -6.04 -18.89
CA ILE A 33 0.57 -7.45 -18.82
C ILE A 33 0.38 -7.91 -17.39
N GLU A 34 -0.42 -8.99 -17.20
CA GLU A 34 -0.66 -9.59 -15.88
C GLU A 34 -0.51 -11.11 -15.95
N ALA A 35 0.26 -11.65 -15.01
CA ALA A 35 0.60 -13.07 -14.98
C ALA A 35 -0.59 -13.96 -14.57
N PHE A 36 -1.46 -13.45 -13.72
CA PHE A 36 -2.54 -14.22 -13.10
C PHE A 36 -3.90 -13.63 -13.41
N VAL A 37 -4.83 -14.47 -13.84
CA VAL A 37 -6.23 -14.07 -13.93
C VAL A 37 -6.79 -13.98 -12.51
N PRO A 38 -7.34 -12.82 -12.08
CA PRO A 38 -8.00 -12.74 -10.79
C PRO A 38 -9.16 -13.72 -10.72
N ASP A 39 -9.17 -14.56 -9.69
CA ASP A 39 -10.24 -15.54 -9.48
C ASP A 39 -11.52 -14.83 -9.05
N GLN A 40 -12.45 -14.71 -9.98
CA GLN A 40 -13.75 -14.08 -9.77
C GLN A 40 -14.71 -14.93 -8.93
N ASN A 41 -14.49 -16.25 -8.87
CA ASN A 41 -15.36 -17.21 -8.18
C ASN A 41 -14.87 -17.59 -6.77
N ALA A 42 -13.65 -17.24 -6.41
CA ALA A 42 -13.16 -17.53 -5.08
C ALA A 42 -13.96 -16.71 -4.06
N SER A 43 -14.57 -17.40 -3.12
CA SER A 43 -15.38 -16.77 -2.08
C SER A 43 -14.54 -15.76 -1.27
N PHE A 44 -15.21 -14.80 -0.64
CA PHE A 44 -14.61 -13.83 0.29
C PHE A 44 -13.80 -14.51 1.41
N SER A 45 -13.92 -15.84 1.56
CA SER A 45 -13.29 -16.64 2.59
C SER A 45 -11.79 -16.90 2.41
N ASP A 46 -11.24 -16.83 1.19
CA ASP A 46 -9.94 -17.43 0.91
C ASP A 46 -8.73 -16.48 0.96
N ASP A 47 -8.88 -15.21 0.59
CA ASP A 47 -7.83 -14.18 0.76
C ASP A 47 -8.44 -12.90 1.34
N LYS A 48 -8.36 -12.81 2.64
CA LYS A 48 -8.94 -11.72 3.41
C LYS A 48 -7.92 -10.62 3.73
N ARG A 49 -6.83 -10.48 2.99
CA ARG A 49 -5.93 -9.34 3.19
C ARG A 49 -6.69 -8.04 2.96
N ALA A 50 -6.63 -7.18 3.97
CA ALA A 50 -7.23 -5.86 3.92
C ALA A 50 -6.18 -4.81 3.59
N ILE A 51 -6.60 -3.79 2.86
CA ILE A 51 -5.82 -2.58 2.62
C ILE A 51 -6.58 -1.38 3.19
N ALA A 52 -5.84 -0.47 3.79
CA ALA A 52 -6.35 0.81 4.24
C ALA A 52 -5.91 1.90 3.27
N LEU A 53 -6.88 2.53 2.60
CA LEU A 53 -6.66 3.69 1.74
C LEU A 53 -6.85 4.96 2.55
N ALA A 54 -5.88 5.84 2.55
CA ALA A 54 -5.95 7.13 3.21
C ALA A 54 -6.98 8.05 2.52
N HIS A 55 -7.53 9.03 3.24
CA HIS A 55 -8.54 9.95 2.72
C HIS A 55 -8.13 10.62 1.40
N GLY A 56 -6.92 11.20 1.34
CA GLY A 56 -6.41 11.83 0.12
C GLY A 56 -6.26 10.85 -1.05
N THR A 57 -5.91 9.58 -0.77
CA THR A 57 -5.87 8.53 -1.80
C THR A 57 -7.28 8.25 -2.36
N CYS A 58 -8.30 8.16 -1.49
CA CYS A 58 -9.69 7.97 -1.94
C CYS A 58 -10.17 9.15 -2.78
N GLN A 59 -9.84 10.39 -2.40
CA GLN A 59 -10.17 11.58 -3.19
C GLN A 59 -9.51 11.57 -4.58
N GLN A 60 -8.25 11.17 -4.67
CA GLN A 60 -7.57 11.05 -5.96
C GLN A 60 -8.23 9.99 -6.85
N LEU A 61 -8.58 8.83 -6.29
CA LEU A 61 -9.31 7.78 -7.02
C LEU A 61 -10.70 8.24 -7.45
N GLU A 62 -11.38 9.07 -6.64
CA GLU A 62 -12.68 9.68 -6.98
C GLU A 62 -12.57 10.62 -8.17
N ARG A 63 -11.58 11.52 -8.17
CA ARG A 63 -11.30 12.44 -9.30
C ARG A 63 -11.09 11.70 -10.62
N LEU A 64 -10.57 10.47 -10.56
CA LEU A 64 -10.34 9.59 -11.72
C LEU A 64 -11.54 8.71 -12.07
N GLY A 65 -12.65 8.78 -11.32
CA GLY A 65 -13.80 7.89 -11.50
C GLY A 65 -13.55 6.43 -11.11
N ILE A 66 -12.40 6.13 -10.47
CA ILE A 66 -12.02 4.77 -10.06
C ILE A 66 -12.64 4.40 -8.71
N TRP A 67 -12.93 5.40 -7.86
CA TRP A 67 -13.38 5.15 -6.48
C TRP A 67 -14.78 4.58 -6.40
N LYS A 68 -15.71 5.09 -7.19
CA LYS A 68 -17.13 4.68 -7.11
C LYS A 68 -17.37 3.16 -7.18
N PRO A 69 -16.73 2.39 -8.10
CA PRO A 69 -16.85 0.92 -8.10
C PRO A 69 -16.22 0.25 -6.87
N LEU A 70 -15.26 0.86 -6.20
CA LEU A 70 -14.58 0.33 -5.03
C LEU A 70 -15.32 0.66 -3.73
N SER A 71 -15.98 1.81 -3.66
CA SER A 71 -16.58 2.35 -2.44
C SER A 71 -17.72 1.51 -1.86
N HIS A 72 -18.41 0.72 -2.68
CA HIS A 72 -19.49 -0.16 -2.21
C HIS A 72 -19.03 -1.24 -1.23
N ASP A 73 -17.78 -1.68 -1.37
CA ASP A 73 -17.20 -2.74 -0.54
C ASP A 73 -16.23 -2.16 0.51
N ALA A 74 -16.22 -0.84 0.68
CA ALA A 74 -15.29 -0.13 1.56
C ALA A 74 -15.92 0.16 2.93
N THR A 75 -15.15 -0.07 4.00
CA THR A 75 -15.54 0.27 5.36
C THR A 75 -14.81 1.54 5.81
N PRO A 76 -15.52 2.61 6.23
CA PRO A 76 -14.88 3.85 6.63
C PRO A 76 -14.15 3.72 7.97
N ILE A 77 -13.01 4.39 8.08
CA ILE A 77 -12.30 4.65 9.33
C ILE A 77 -12.55 6.11 9.71
N THR A 78 -13.38 6.36 10.72
CA THR A 78 -13.62 7.71 11.24
C THR A 78 -12.77 8.02 12.47
N ASN A 79 -12.29 6.97 13.15
CA ASN A 79 -11.46 7.07 14.33
C ASN A 79 -10.27 6.10 14.25
N ILE A 80 -9.10 6.54 14.69
CA ILE A 80 -7.94 5.66 14.89
C ILE A 80 -7.51 5.80 16.35
N HIS A 81 -7.48 4.68 17.07
CA HIS A 81 -6.98 4.61 18.44
C HIS A 81 -5.56 4.07 18.43
N VAL A 82 -4.59 4.92 18.76
CA VAL A 82 -3.18 4.56 18.89
C VAL A 82 -2.82 4.40 20.35
N SER A 83 -2.19 3.29 20.74
CA SER A 83 -1.79 3.02 22.13
C SER A 83 -0.50 2.24 22.23
N ASP A 84 0.16 2.30 23.38
CA ASP A 84 1.36 1.52 23.71
C ASP A 84 1.04 0.49 24.79
N GLN A 85 1.53 -0.75 24.62
CA GLN A 85 1.27 -1.84 25.56
C GLN A 85 1.95 -1.55 26.90
N GLY A 86 1.20 -1.72 28.00
CA GLY A 86 1.71 -1.50 29.35
C GLY A 86 1.86 -0.02 29.74
N GLN A 87 1.42 0.91 28.88
CA GLN A 87 1.42 2.35 29.15
C GLN A 87 0.00 2.92 29.16
N CYS A 88 -0.21 4.02 29.90
CA CYS A 88 -1.52 4.69 29.99
C CYS A 88 -1.80 5.66 28.83
N GLY A 89 -0.76 6.10 28.10
CA GLY A 89 -0.88 7.06 26.99
C GLY A 89 -1.55 6.45 25.76
N PHE A 90 -2.47 7.19 25.18
CA PHE A 90 -3.09 6.87 23.89
C PHE A 90 -3.39 8.16 23.13
N VAL A 91 -3.64 8.03 21.84
CA VAL A 91 -4.06 9.13 20.96
C VAL A 91 -5.26 8.70 20.16
N HIS A 92 -6.25 9.57 20.07
CA HIS A 92 -7.36 9.43 19.14
C HIS A 92 -7.18 10.39 17.96
N LEU A 93 -7.09 9.85 16.76
CA LEU A 93 -7.25 10.62 15.55
C LEU A 93 -8.70 10.51 15.11
N ARG A 94 -9.39 11.64 14.96
CA ARG A 94 -10.82 11.66 14.60
C ARG A 94 -11.01 12.44 13.30
N ALA A 95 -11.82 11.91 12.40
CA ALA A 95 -12.13 12.56 11.12
C ALA A 95 -12.77 13.96 11.33
N GLN A 96 -13.59 14.11 12.35
CA GLN A 96 -14.24 15.37 12.71
C GLN A 96 -13.24 16.49 13.04
N ASP A 97 -12.07 16.16 13.64
CA ASP A 97 -11.04 17.14 14.01
C ASP A 97 -10.33 17.72 12.77
N HIS A 98 -10.48 17.05 11.64
CA HIS A 98 -9.94 17.45 10.33
C HIS A 98 -11.04 17.93 9.36
N HIS A 99 -12.30 18.00 9.81
CA HIS A 99 -13.47 18.35 8.98
C HIS A 99 -13.62 17.49 7.72
N ILE A 100 -13.30 16.20 7.82
CA ILE A 100 -13.41 15.21 6.74
C ILE A 100 -14.37 14.07 7.12
N PRO A 101 -14.99 13.41 6.15
CA PRO A 101 -15.99 12.37 6.43
C PRO A 101 -15.35 11.09 7.01
N PHE A 102 -14.08 10.83 6.69
CA PHE A 102 -13.32 9.68 7.19
C PHE A 102 -11.82 9.92 7.06
N LEU A 103 -11.01 9.28 7.89
CA LEU A 103 -9.54 9.29 7.83
C LEU A 103 -9.01 8.36 6.73
N GLY A 104 -9.73 7.28 6.47
CA GLY A 104 -9.41 6.29 5.46
C GLY A 104 -10.56 5.33 5.22
N GLN A 105 -10.35 4.42 4.29
CA GLN A 105 -11.29 3.36 3.92
C GLN A 105 -10.57 2.02 3.88
N VAL A 106 -11.19 0.98 4.43
CA VAL A 106 -10.67 -0.38 4.41
C VAL A 106 -11.40 -1.19 3.33
N LEU A 107 -10.63 -1.91 2.55
CA LEU A 107 -11.10 -2.78 1.47
C LEU A 107 -10.43 -4.16 1.55
N SER A 108 -11.15 -5.20 1.19
CA SER A 108 -10.50 -6.47 0.85
C SER A 108 -9.63 -6.27 -0.40
N LEU A 109 -8.38 -6.69 -0.33
CA LEU A 109 -7.45 -6.60 -1.46
C LEU A 109 -7.98 -7.33 -2.69
N LYS A 110 -8.53 -8.52 -2.50
CA LYS A 110 -9.10 -9.33 -3.56
C LYS A 110 -10.30 -8.65 -4.23
N THR A 111 -11.23 -8.13 -3.44
CA THR A 111 -12.40 -7.40 -3.96
C THR A 111 -11.96 -6.19 -4.78
N ALA A 112 -11.00 -5.42 -4.25
CA ALA A 112 -10.47 -4.26 -4.95
C ALA A 112 -9.79 -4.64 -6.28
N GLN A 113 -8.99 -5.71 -6.31
CA GLN A 113 -8.35 -6.22 -7.53
C GLN A 113 -9.39 -6.67 -8.56
N ASN A 114 -10.43 -7.42 -8.16
CA ASN A 114 -11.49 -7.85 -9.06
C ASN A 114 -12.25 -6.67 -9.66
N ARG A 115 -12.56 -5.64 -8.87
CA ARG A 115 -13.20 -4.41 -9.35
C ARG A 115 -12.34 -3.66 -10.36
N LEU A 116 -11.05 -3.47 -10.04
CA LEU A 116 -10.11 -2.83 -10.96
C LEU A 116 -9.93 -3.63 -12.25
N PHE A 117 -9.84 -4.95 -12.17
CA PHE A 117 -9.73 -5.81 -13.34
C PHE A 117 -10.94 -5.70 -14.26
N SER A 118 -12.14 -5.59 -13.68
CA SER A 118 -13.36 -5.35 -14.44
C SER A 118 -13.36 -3.98 -15.14
N LEU A 119 -12.88 -2.94 -14.44
CA LEU A 119 -12.71 -1.60 -15.02
C LEU A 119 -11.69 -1.60 -16.17
N LEU A 120 -10.56 -2.28 -16.02
CA LEU A 120 -9.56 -2.40 -17.10
C LEU A 120 -10.15 -2.98 -18.38
N LYS A 121 -10.96 -4.03 -18.26
CA LYS A 121 -11.62 -4.66 -19.42
C LYS A 121 -12.61 -3.75 -20.14
N SER A 122 -13.23 -2.84 -19.43
CA SER A 122 -14.25 -1.93 -19.98
C SER A 122 -13.70 -0.56 -20.40
N THR A 123 -12.43 -0.25 -20.09
CA THR A 123 -11.84 1.06 -20.36
C THR A 123 -11.21 1.11 -21.75
N PRO A 124 -11.71 1.98 -22.66
CA PRO A 124 -11.11 2.16 -23.99
C PRO A 124 -9.63 2.59 -23.90
N GLY A 125 -8.81 2.12 -24.84
CA GLY A 125 -7.39 2.44 -24.90
C GLY A 125 -6.50 1.55 -24.03
N ILE A 126 -7.08 0.63 -23.22
CA ILE A 126 -6.35 -0.38 -22.47
C ILE A 126 -6.47 -1.74 -23.15
N GLN A 127 -5.35 -2.32 -23.52
CA GLN A 127 -5.25 -3.70 -24.00
C GLN A 127 -4.66 -4.56 -22.89
N LEU A 128 -5.42 -5.55 -22.44
CA LEU A 128 -5.04 -6.44 -21.34
C LEU A 128 -4.49 -7.76 -21.88
N TYR A 129 -3.25 -8.07 -21.53
CA TYR A 129 -2.57 -9.34 -21.76
C TYR A 129 -2.59 -10.15 -20.46
N CYS A 130 -3.55 -11.03 -20.31
CA CYS A 130 -3.77 -11.83 -19.09
C CYS A 130 -4.46 -13.16 -19.41
N PRO A 131 -3.85 -14.32 -19.07
CA PRO A 131 -2.56 -14.47 -18.38
C PRO A 131 -1.37 -14.30 -19.35
N ALA A 132 -0.38 -13.48 -18.98
CA ALA A 132 0.85 -13.33 -19.75
C ALA A 132 2.01 -12.90 -18.83
N GLN A 133 3.23 -13.35 -19.18
CA GLN A 133 4.45 -13.02 -18.43
C GLN A 133 5.53 -12.51 -19.39
N VAL A 134 6.35 -11.58 -18.91
CA VAL A 134 7.49 -11.07 -19.63
C VAL A 134 8.65 -12.05 -19.47
N LEU A 135 9.17 -12.55 -20.59
CA LEU A 135 10.37 -13.39 -20.64
C LEU A 135 11.64 -12.59 -20.89
N GLN A 136 11.57 -11.63 -21.79
CA GLN A 136 12.75 -10.87 -22.22
C GLN A 136 12.41 -9.41 -22.46
N ILE A 137 13.40 -8.54 -22.18
CA ILE A 137 13.34 -7.10 -22.47
C ILE A 137 14.56 -6.75 -23.30
N SER A 138 14.35 -5.94 -24.33
CA SER A 138 15.43 -5.25 -25.05
C SER A 138 15.08 -3.77 -25.18
N ARG A 139 16.10 -2.91 -25.18
CA ARG A 139 15.91 -1.45 -25.21
C ARG A 139 16.80 -0.84 -26.28
N THR A 140 16.22 0.01 -27.09
CA THR A 140 16.91 0.84 -28.06
C THR A 140 16.85 2.30 -27.64
N GLN A 141 17.47 3.21 -28.36
CA GLN A 141 17.36 4.64 -28.06
C GLN A 141 15.93 5.17 -28.04
N LYS A 142 15.03 4.60 -28.87
CA LYS A 142 13.65 5.11 -29.04
C LYS A 142 12.58 4.24 -28.45
N MET A 143 12.84 2.93 -28.26
CA MET A 143 11.80 1.95 -27.92
C MET A 143 12.30 0.92 -26.92
N VAL A 144 11.37 0.41 -26.14
CA VAL A 144 11.53 -0.83 -25.39
C VAL A 144 10.70 -1.92 -26.05
N ARG A 145 11.29 -3.11 -26.18
CA ARG A 145 10.64 -4.32 -26.69
C ARG A 145 10.54 -5.35 -25.59
N VAL A 146 9.36 -5.94 -25.45
CA VAL A 146 9.04 -6.95 -24.44
C VAL A 146 8.56 -8.20 -25.16
N THR A 147 9.15 -9.35 -24.87
CA THR A 147 8.71 -10.65 -25.39
C THR A 147 7.94 -11.39 -24.30
N LEU A 148 6.73 -11.83 -24.61
CA LEU A 148 5.84 -12.55 -23.72
C LEU A 148 6.08 -14.07 -23.76
N ASN A 149 5.63 -14.78 -22.74
CA ASN A 149 5.80 -16.23 -22.58
C ASN A 149 5.19 -17.08 -23.71
N HIS A 150 4.23 -16.55 -24.46
CA HIS A 150 3.63 -17.20 -25.63
C HIS A 150 4.24 -16.74 -26.97
N GLY A 151 5.36 -16.00 -26.93
CA GLY A 151 6.14 -15.60 -28.12
C GLY A 151 5.74 -14.26 -28.74
N GLU A 152 4.62 -13.65 -28.34
CA GLU A 152 4.22 -12.32 -28.82
C GLU A 152 5.23 -11.26 -28.34
N THR A 153 5.49 -10.28 -29.19
CA THR A 153 6.41 -9.18 -28.92
C THR A 153 5.68 -7.84 -28.97
N LEU A 154 5.84 -7.04 -27.91
CA LEU A 154 5.24 -5.73 -27.77
C LEU A 154 6.33 -4.66 -27.76
N GLU A 155 6.05 -3.52 -28.39
CA GLU A 155 6.99 -2.37 -28.43
C GLU A 155 6.29 -1.09 -27.94
N ALA A 156 7.01 -0.30 -27.12
CA ALA A 156 6.55 0.99 -26.66
C ALA A 156 7.74 1.92 -26.39
N PRO A 157 7.54 3.25 -26.33
CA PRO A 157 8.57 4.19 -25.88
C PRO A 157 8.91 4.04 -24.39
N LEU A 158 8.00 3.51 -23.56
CA LEU A 158 8.17 3.38 -22.12
C LEU A 158 7.63 2.05 -21.60
N LEU A 159 8.41 1.38 -20.74
CA LEU A 159 8.04 0.23 -19.95
C LEU A 159 7.94 0.65 -18.47
N ILE A 160 6.84 0.28 -17.80
CA ILE A 160 6.61 0.58 -16.39
C ILE A 160 6.42 -0.73 -15.65
N ALA A 161 7.22 -0.96 -14.61
CA ALA A 161 7.11 -2.13 -13.76
C ALA A 161 6.30 -1.83 -12.50
N ALA A 162 5.22 -2.61 -12.33
CA ALA A 162 4.36 -2.68 -11.14
C ALA A 162 4.24 -4.14 -10.67
N ASP A 163 5.28 -4.95 -10.90
CA ASP A 163 5.35 -6.41 -10.76
C ASP A 163 5.69 -6.89 -9.34
N GLY A 164 5.64 -5.98 -8.35
CA GLY A 164 5.80 -6.30 -6.93
C GLY A 164 7.23 -6.23 -6.41
N SER A 165 7.42 -6.67 -5.15
CA SER A 165 8.66 -6.47 -4.37
C SER A 165 9.90 -7.22 -4.89
N HIS A 166 9.74 -8.14 -5.81
CA HIS A 166 10.83 -8.92 -6.41
C HIS A 166 10.86 -8.72 -7.93
N SER A 167 10.82 -7.45 -8.36
CA SER A 167 10.77 -7.08 -9.76
C SER A 167 11.92 -7.69 -10.57
N SER A 168 11.60 -8.67 -11.40
CA SER A 168 12.55 -9.25 -12.36
C SER A 168 12.94 -8.24 -13.44
N LEU A 169 12.04 -7.32 -13.75
CA LEU A 169 12.25 -6.25 -14.72
C LEU A 169 13.26 -5.22 -14.21
N ALA A 170 13.22 -4.88 -12.92
CA ALA A 170 14.21 -4.02 -12.31
C ALA A 170 15.63 -4.64 -12.38
N GLN A 171 15.73 -5.94 -12.09
CA GLN A 171 16.98 -6.68 -12.20
C GLN A 171 17.51 -6.70 -13.64
N ALA A 172 16.64 -6.97 -14.63
CA ALA A 172 16.99 -6.92 -16.06
C ALA A 172 17.42 -5.51 -16.52
N CYS A 173 16.95 -4.46 -15.82
CA CYS A 173 17.35 -3.06 -16.04
C CYS A 173 18.56 -2.62 -15.21
N HIS A 174 19.25 -3.54 -14.52
CA HIS A 174 20.40 -3.29 -13.65
C HIS A 174 20.10 -2.26 -12.53
N ILE A 175 18.89 -2.31 -11.97
CA ILE A 175 18.52 -1.52 -10.81
C ILE A 175 18.76 -2.37 -9.56
N GLN A 176 19.62 -1.86 -8.68
CA GLN A 176 19.94 -2.51 -7.41
C GLN A 176 18.93 -2.16 -6.35
N TYR A 177 18.67 -3.08 -5.43
CA TYR A 177 17.85 -2.85 -4.25
C TYR A 177 18.72 -2.79 -2.99
N GLN A 178 18.39 -1.87 -2.11
CA GLN A 178 18.83 -1.91 -0.73
C GLN A 178 17.76 -2.64 0.08
N LYS A 179 18.19 -3.56 0.93
CA LYS A 179 17.31 -4.38 1.76
C LYS A 179 17.79 -4.29 3.21
N LYS A 180 16.86 -3.98 4.11
CA LYS A 180 17.07 -4.01 5.55
C LYS A 180 16.09 -5.00 6.16
N ASP A 181 16.60 -5.98 6.90
CA ASP A 181 15.79 -6.92 7.64
C ASP A 181 15.37 -6.29 8.97
N TYR A 182 14.07 -6.24 9.24
CA TYR A 182 13.56 -5.77 10.53
C TYR A 182 13.71 -6.77 11.65
N GLN A 183 14.13 -8.01 11.36
CA GLN A 183 14.13 -9.14 12.29
C GLN A 183 12.75 -9.33 12.92
N GLN A 184 11.72 -9.11 12.11
CA GLN A 184 10.31 -9.25 12.47
C GLN A 184 9.55 -9.98 11.36
N PHE A 185 8.41 -10.55 11.73
CA PHE A 185 7.42 -11.06 10.79
C PHE A 185 6.03 -10.59 11.21
N ALA A 186 5.11 -10.47 10.27
CA ALA A 186 3.73 -10.14 10.52
C ALA A 186 2.84 -11.38 10.38
N VAL A 187 1.99 -11.61 11.36
CA VAL A 187 0.85 -12.53 11.24
C VAL A 187 -0.37 -11.74 10.80
N THR A 188 -0.95 -12.14 9.68
CA THR A 188 -2.18 -11.56 9.15
C THR A 188 -3.31 -12.57 9.21
N THR A 189 -4.47 -12.14 9.71
CA THR A 189 -5.67 -12.97 9.82
C THR A 189 -6.91 -12.09 10.00
N HIS A 190 -8.04 -12.72 10.15
CA HIS A 190 -9.30 -12.07 10.55
C HIS A 190 -9.71 -12.53 11.93
N ILE A 191 -10.31 -11.63 12.67
CA ILE A 191 -10.85 -11.92 13.98
C ILE A 191 -12.30 -11.42 14.09
N ARG A 192 -13.03 -12.03 15.02
CA ARG A 192 -14.33 -11.57 15.46
C ARG A 192 -14.26 -11.24 16.96
N THR A 193 -14.80 -10.12 17.33
CA THR A 193 -14.82 -9.62 18.72
C THR A 193 -16.26 -9.52 19.22
N GLU A 194 -16.44 -9.53 20.53
CA GLU A 194 -17.75 -9.42 21.18
C GLU A 194 -18.43 -8.08 20.85
N LYS A 195 -17.65 -7.00 20.85
CA LYS A 195 -18.09 -5.68 20.40
C LYS A 195 -17.51 -5.40 19.02
N ALA A 196 -18.33 -4.92 18.09
CA ALA A 196 -17.86 -4.52 16.76
C ALA A 196 -16.89 -3.34 16.87
N LEU A 197 -15.90 -3.28 15.95
CA LEU A 197 -15.01 -2.12 15.82
C LEU A 197 -15.77 -0.86 15.36
N GLY A 198 -16.89 -1.04 14.66
CA GLY A 198 -17.58 0.05 13.99
C GLY A 198 -16.69 0.67 12.92
N SER A 199 -16.50 1.98 12.98
CA SER A 199 -15.58 2.73 12.11
C SER A 199 -14.27 3.11 12.80
N CYS A 200 -13.85 2.37 13.84
CA CYS A 200 -12.61 2.60 14.57
C CYS A 200 -11.53 1.61 14.13
N ALA A 201 -10.36 2.10 13.76
CA ALA A 201 -9.16 1.30 13.63
C ALA A 201 -8.31 1.40 14.90
N PHE A 202 -7.55 0.36 15.20
CA PHE A 202 -6.65 0.32 16.35
C PHE A 202 -5.23 0.05 15.87
N GLU A 203 -4.30 0.84 16.39
CA GLU A 203 -2.85 0.61 16.27
C GLU A 203 -2.29 0.52 17.69
N ARG A 204 -1.82 -0.66 18.07
CA ARG A 204 -1.25 -0.90 19.38
C ARG A 204 0.20 -1.32 19.24
N PHE A 205 1.09 -0.49 19.72
CA PHE A 205 2.50 -0.82 19.77
C PHE A 205 2.79 -1.80 20.91
N THR A 206 3.63 -2.78 20.63
CA THR A 206 4.11 -3.77 21.59
C THR A 206 5.63 -3.82 21.56
N SER A 207 6.26 -4.50 22.51
CA SER A 207 7.74 -4.68 22.54
C SER A 207 8.27 -5.46 21.33
N GLU A 208 7.41 -6.24 20.64
CA GLU A 208 7.82 -7.03 19.46
C GLU A 208 7.48 -6.35 18.14
N GLY A 209 6.61 -5.34 18.17
CA GLY A 209 6.16 -4.62 17.00
C GLY A 209 4.69 -4.19 17.10
N PRO A 210 4.15 -3.54 16.08
CA PRO A 210 2.77 -3.07 16.07
C PRO A 210 1.76 -4.22 15.91
N LEU A 211 0.58 -4.01 16.50
CA LEU A 211 -0.64 -4.78 16.33
C LEU A 211 -1.72 -3.84 15.81
N ALA A 212 -2.18 -4.07 14.59
CA ALA A 212 -3.24 -3.29 13.96
C ALA A 212 -4.53 -4.09 13.82
N LEU A 213 -5.67 -3.47 14.14
CA LEU A 213 -7.00 -3.96 13.83
C LEU A 213 -7.71 -2.97 12.92
N LEU A 214 -8.17 -3.45 11.77
CA LEU A 214 -8.89 -2.67 10.78
C LEU A 214 -10.31 -3.19 10.62
N PRO A 215 -11.34 -2.32 10.60
CA PRO A 215 -12.72 -2.73 10.40
C PRO A 215 -12.93 -3.18 8.94
N ILE A 216 -13.42 -4.40 8.72
CA ILE A 216 -13.79 -4.88 7.37
C ILE A 216 -15.31 -4.91 7.22
N SER A 217 -15.99 -5.31 8.28
CA SER A 217 -17.46 -5.35 8.35
C SER A 217 -17.90 -5.11 9.80
N GLN A 218 -19.20 -5.17 10.03
CA GLN A 218 -19.72 -5.08 11.40
C GLN A 218 -19.29 -6.26 12.29
N GLU A 219 -18.98 -7.40 11.70
CA GLU A 219 -18.68 -8.61 12.46
C GLU A 219 -17.20 -9.00 12.42
N GLU A 220 -16.45 -8.59 11.41
CA GLU A 220 -15.07 -9.04 11.19
C GLU A 220 -14.09 -7.87 11.06
N SER A 221 -12.91 -8.11 11.58
CA SER A 221 -11.77 -7.19 11.55
C SER A 221 -10.54 -7.87 10.98
N ALA A 222 -9.76 -7.16 10.16
CA ALA A 222 -8.43 -7.60 9.79
C ALA A 222 -7.46 -7.33 10.93
N LEU A 223 -6.67 -8.33 11.25
CA LEU A 223 -5.55 -8.25 12.17
C LEU A 223 -4.23 -8.29 11.38
N VAL A 224 -3.33 -7.37 11.71
CA VAL A 224 -1.91 -7.43 11.35
C VAL A 224 -1.13 -7.36 12.67
N TRP A 225 -0.44 -8.42 13.03
CA TRP A 225 0.29 -8.49 14.29
C TRP A 225 1.75 -8.82 14.03
N CYS A 226 2.64 -7.89 14.37
CA CYS A 226 4.07 -8.04 14.18
C CYS A 226 4.72 -8.68 15.41
N HIS A 227 5.63 -9.61 15.15
CA HIS A 227 6.39 -10.35 16.15
C HIS A 227 7.89 -10.33 15.81
N SER A 228 8.73 -10.50 16.83
CA SER A 228 10.16 -10.73 16.65
C SER A 228 10.40 -12.04 15.90
N GLN A 229 11.34 -12.04 14.96
CA GLN A 229 11.75 -13.25 14.23
C GLN A 229 12.23 -14.36 15.16
N ALA A 230 12.77 -14.04 16.32
CA ALA A 230 13.19 -15.00 17.34
C ALA A 230 12.04 -15.85 17.88
N ASN A 231 10.81 -15.30 17.89
CA ASN A 231 9.61 -15.97 18.40
C ASN A 231 8.80 -16.69 17.33
N ARG A 232 9.28 -16.72 16.09
CA ARG A 232 8.52 -17.22 14.95
C ARG A 232 8.01 -18.65 15.14
N PHE A 233 8.87 -19.58 15.53
CA PHE A 233 8.48 -20.98 15.75
C PHE A 233 7.41 -21.12 16.85
N LEU A 234 7.53 -20.33 17.92
CA LEU A 234 6.55 -20.33 19.01
C LEU A 234 5.19 -19.84 18.53
N VAL A 235 5.16 -18.71 17.82
CA VAL A 235 3.92 -18.08 17.32
C VAL A 235 3.23 -18.94 16.27
N GLU A 236 3.99 -19.54 15.36
CA GLU A 236 3.46 -20.43 14.31
C GLU A 236 2.95 -21.76 14.89
N ALA A 237 3.45 -22.19 16.07
CA ALA A 237 2.99 -23.38 16.76
C ALA A 237 1.70 -23.17 17.58
N TRP A 238 1.27 -21.95 17.85
CA TRP A 238 0.04 -21.68 18.60
C TRP A 238 -1.17 -22.30 17.88
N ASN A 239 -1.99 -23.04 18.59
CA ASN A 239 -3.34 -23.37 18.14
C ASN A 239 -4.26 -22.14 18.24
N ASP A 240 -5.51 -22.26 17.83
CA ASP A 240 -6.45 -21.13 17.82
C ASP A 240 -6.75 -20.62 19.23
N ALA A 241 -6.84 -21.50 20.23
CA ALA A 241 -7.10 -21.10 21.61
C ALA A 241 -5.91 -20.33 22.20
N ASP A 242 -4.69 -20.81 21.97
CA ASP A 242 -3.47 -20.13 22.42
C ASP A 242 -3.33 -18.77 21.74
N PHE A 243 -3.56 -18.71 20.42
CA PHE A 243 -3.50 -17.47 19.66
C PHE A 243 -4.50 -16.43 20.19
N LEU A 244 -5.76 -16.83 20.41
CA LEU A 244 -6.80 -15.96 20.94
C LEU A 244 -6.45 -15.45 22.35
N GLN A 245 -5.89 -16.32 23.19
CA GLN A 245 -5.45 -15.95 24.53
C GLN A 245 -4.31 -14.93 24.51
N GLN A 246 -3.27 -15.19 23.69
CA GLN A 246 -2.14 -14.26 23.54
C GLN A 246 -2.57 -12.93 22.93
N LEU A 247 -3.45 -12.97 21.93
CA LEU A 247 -4.01 -11.78 21.32
C LEU A 247 -4.85 -10.97 22.32
N GLN A 248 -5.69 -11.64 23.12
CA GLN A 248 -6.49 -10.98 24.18
C GLN A 248 -5.59 -10.30 25.23
N ASN A 249 -4.52 -10.97 25.66
CA ASN A 249 -3.56 -10.44 26.62
C ASN A 249 -2.83 -9.22 26.06
N THR A 250 -2.52 -9.24 24.76
CA THR A 250 -1.79 -8.16 24.09
C THR A 250 -2.69 -6.98 23.76
N PHE A 251 -3.85 -7.22 23.18
CA PHE A 251 -4.78 -6.18 22.77
C PHE A 251 -5.57 -5.58 23.96
N GLY A 252 -5.92 -6.42 24.91
CA GLY A 252 -6.78 -6.05 26.06
C GLY A 252 -8.28 -6.23 25.77
N TRP A 253 -9.13 -5.68 26.65
CA TRP A 253 -10.57 -5.94 26.69
C TRP A 253 -11.45 -4.82 26.11
N ARG A 254 -10.87 -3.88 25.36
CA ARG A 254 -11.60 -2.73 24.80
C ARG A 254 -12.80 -3.12 23.92
N LEU A 255 -12.63 -4.22 23.18
CA LEU A 255 -13.67 -4.78 22.29
C LEU A 255 -14.38 -6.00 22.91
N GLY A 256 -14.33 -6.16 24.25
CA GLY A 256 -14.79 -7.36 24.93
C GLY A 256 -13.91 -8.56 24.61
N LYS A 257 -14.49 -9.75 24.56
CA LYS A 257 -13.79 -11.00 24.25
C LYS A 257 -13.50 -11.12 22.77
N ILE A 258 -12.30 -11.60 22.43
CA ILE A 258 -11.95 -12.01 21.05
C ILE A 258 -12.48 -13.43 20.87
N LEU A 259 -13.46 -13.60 19.97
CA LEU A 259 -14.28 -14.79 19.90
C LEU A 259 -13.76 -15.83 18.89
N LYS A 260 -13.18 -15.36 17.76
CA LYS A 260 -12.79 -16.23 16.67
C LYS A 260 -11.59 -15.67 15.92
N VAL A 261 -10.74 -16.57 15.41
CA VAL A 261 -9.64 -16.28 14.50
C VAL A 261 -9.82 -17.11 13.22
N GLY A 262 -9.46 -16.52 12.09
CA GLY A 262 -9.42 -17.18 10.79
C GLY A 262 -8.05 -17.80 10.48
N PRO A 263 -7.85 -18.29 9.25
CA PRO A 263 -6.56 -18.75 8.78
C PRO A 263 -5.48 -17.68 8.98
N ARG A 264 -4.31 -18.09 9.44
CA ARG A 264 -3.18 -17.22 9.77
C ARG A 264 -2.09 -17.34 8.70
N TYR A 265 -1.56 -16.19 8.28
CA TYR A 265 -0.47 -16.10 7.30
C TYR A 265 0.70 -15.36 7.92
N SER A 266 1.90 -15.95 7.89
CA SER A 266 3.13 -15.35 8.41
C SER A 266 3.98 -14.83 7.26
N THR A 267 4.37 -13.56 7.31
CA THR A 267 5.19 -12.91 6.29
C THR A 267 6.38 -12.20 6.93
N PRO A 268 7.63 -12.49 6.55
CA PRO A 268 8.79 -11.78 7.06
C PRO A 268 8.79 -10.32 6.59
N LEU A 269 9.27 -9.42 7.44
CA LEU A 269 9.24 -7.98 7.20
C LEU A 269 10.61 -7.45 6.79
N TYR A 270 10.65 -6.81 5.64
CA TYR A 270 11.83 -6.15 5.10
C TYR A 270 11.48 -4.73 4.64
N LEU A 271 12.37 -3.79 4.90
CA LEU A 271 12.43 -2.58 4.09
C LEU A 271 13.22 -2.94 2.82
N THR A 272 12.61 -2.71 1.69
CA THR A 272 13.29 -2.87 0.38
C THR A 272 13.02 -1.62 -0.45
N PHE A 273 14.05 -1.03 -1.02
CA PHE A 273 13.88 0.10 -1.93
C PHE A 273 14.92 0.08 -3.04
N ALA A 274 14.47 0.46 -4.23
CA ALA A 274 15.31 0.55 -5.41
C ALA A 274 16.28 1.74 -5.30
N SER A 275 17.53 1.55 -5.72
CA SER A 275 18.56 2.62 -5.72
C SER A 275 18.17 3.80 -6.63
N ARG A 276 17.31 3.56 -7.60
CA ARG A 276 16.70 4.54 -8.50
C ARG A 276 15.37 4.02 -9.00
N HIS A 277 14.41 4.90 -9.27
CA HIS A 277 13.08 4.54 -9.76
C HIS A 277 13.01 4.46 -11.29
N ILE A 278 14.04 4.90 -11.97
CA ILE A 278 14.07 4.98 -13.42
C ILE A 278 15.35 4.39 -14.00
N SER A 279 15.24 3.97 -15.25
CA SER A 279 16.37 3.64 -16.14
C SER A 279 15.98 4.11 -17.54
N HIS A 280 16.84 3.86 -18.53
CA HIS A 280 16.54 4.20 -19.91
C HIS A 280 15.21 3.57 -20.36
N ARG A 281 14.19 4.40 -20.69
CA ARG A 281 12.83 3.99 -21.11
C ARG A 281 12.13 3.04 -20.13
N PHE A 282 12.42 3.19 -18.86
CA PHE A 282 11.92 2.29 -17.81
C PHE A 282 11.64 3.04 -16.51
N ALA A 283 10.49 2.74 -15.87
CA ALA A 283 10.12 3.28 -14.56
C ALA A 283 9.57 2.18 -13.64
N LEU A 284 9.80 2.34 -12.33
CA LEU A 284 9.25 1.52 -11.26
C LEU A 284 8.15 2.28 -10.50
N VAL A 285 7.08 1.58 -10.10
CA VAL A 285 5.99 2.12 -9.27
C VAL A 285 5.58 1.13 -8.19
N GLY A 286 5.16 1.63 -7.04
CA GLY A 286 4.66 0.82 -5.93
C GLY A 286 5.70 -0.12 -5.34
N ASN A 287 5.29 -1.37 -5.06
CA ASN A 287 6.18 -2.34 -4.42
C ASN A 287 7.40 -2.73 -5.26
N SER A 288 7.38 -2.52 -6.57
CA SER A 288 8.57 -2.68 -7.40
C SER A 288 9.60 -1.56 -7.20
N ALA A 289 9.19 -0.40 -6.71
CA ALA A 289 10.09 0.67 -6.30
C ALA A 289 10.49 0.57 -4.82
N GLN A 290 9.54 0.31 -3.92
CA GLN A 290 9.77 0.22 -2.49
C GLN A 290 8.73 -0.63 -1.75
N THR A 291 9.19 -1.37 -0.74
CA THR A 291 8.33 -2.07 0.22
C THR A 291 8.67 -1.60 1.63
N LEU A 292 7.65 -1.13 2.36
CA LEU A 292 7.79 -0.57 3.70
C LEU A 292 7.30 -1.54 4.77
N HIS A 293 7.64 -1.24 6.03
CA HIS A 293 7.00 -1.88 7.18
C HIS A 293 5.47 -1.61 7.16
N PRO A 294 4.61 -2.57 7.53
CA PRO A 294 3.16 -2.42 7.47
C PRO A 294 2.57 -1.41 8.48
N VAL A 295 3.42 -0.79 9.33
CA VAL A 295 2.98 0.20 10.31
C VAL A 295 2.18 1.33 9.63
N ALA A 296 1.06 1.69 10.23
CA ALA A 296 0.14 2.72 9.76
C ALA A 296 -0.39 2.54 8.31
N GLY A 297 -0.28 1.34 7.72
CA GLY A 297 -0.84 1.02 6.39
C GLY A 297 -0.31 1.87 5.22
N GLN A 298 0.91 2.43 5.32
CA GLN A 298 1.40 3.42 4.36
C GLN A 298 1.95 2.86 3.05
N GLY A 299 2.36 1.59 3.01
CA GLY A 299 3.02 1.03 1.82
C GLY A 299 2.19 1.15 0.55
N PHE A 300 0.91 0.84 0.63
CA PHE A 300 0.01 0.90 -0.51
C PHE A 300 -0.31 2.34 -0.93
N ASN A 301 -0.54 3.22 0.04
CA ASN A 301 -0.82 4.64 -0.22
C ASN A 301 0.38 5.33 -0.90
N LEU A 302 1.60 4.97 -0.54
CA LEU A 302 2.81 5.48 -1.19
C LEU A 302 2.90 5.02 -2.66
N GLY A 303 2.58 3.74 -2.94
CA GLY A 303 2.53 3.22 -4.31
C GLY A 303 1.48 3.91 -5.19
N LEU A 304 0.33 4.27 -4.61
CA LEU A 304 -0.68 5.04 -5.35
C LEU A 304 -0.24 6.48 -5.63
N ARG A 305 0.53 7.10 -4.74
CA ARG A 305 1.15 8.41 -5.01
C ARG A 305 2.17 8.33 -6.15
N ASP A 306 2.93 7.22 -6.27
CA ASP A 306 3.80 6.99 -7.43
C ASP A 306 2.98 6.97 -8.73
N THR A 307 1.89 6.21 -8.72
CA THR A 307 0.94 6.09 -9.83
C THR A 307 0.40 7.43 -10.29
N MET A 308 -0.11 8.24 -9.36
CA MET A 308 -0.70 9.53 -9.66
C MET A 308 0.32 10.50 -10.25
N THR A 309 1.52 10.56 -9.65
CA THR A 309 2.61 11.41 -10.13
C THR A 309 3.04 11.02 -11.55
N LEU A 310 3.25 9.72 -11.81
CA LEU A 310 3.67 9.27 -13.12
C LEU A 310 2.56 9.49 -14.17
N ALA A 311 1.30 9.17 -13.83
CA ALA A 311 0.18 9.37 -14.75
C ALA A 311 0.00 10.84 -15.16
N GLN A 312 0.14 11.76 -14.21
CA GLN A 312 0.07 13.20 -14.48
C GLN A 312 1.20 13.65 -15.43
N ILE A 313 2.44 13.24 -15.16
CA ILE A 313 3.60 13.56 -15.99
C ILE A 313 3.43 13.01 -17.41
N LEU A 314 2.95 11.78 -17.55
CA LEU A 314 2.69 11.17 -18.86
C LEU A 314 1.57 11.89 -19.62
N ALA A 315 0.52 12.33 -18.92
CA ALA A 315 -0.57 13.08 -19.54
C ALA A 315 -0.11 14.43 -20.06
N GLU A 316 0.69 15.16 -19.28
CA GLU A 316 1.27 16.45 -19.68
C GLU A 316 2.22 16.30 -20.87
N ALA A 317 3.05 15.26 -20.89
CA ALA A 317 3.94 14.97 -22.01
C ALA A 317 3.18 14.60 -23.28
N ALA A 318 2.14 13.77 -23.16
CA ALA A 318 1.29 13.41 -24.29
C ALA A 318 0.58 14.60 -24.91
N ALA A 319 0.09 15.53 -24.09
CA ALA A 319 -0.56 16.76 -24.56
C ALA A 319 0.39 17.66 -25.36
N LYS A 320 1.70 17.58 -25.10
CA LYS A 320 2.76 18.31 -25.82
C LYS A 320 3.30 17.53 -27.03
N GLY A 321 2.98 16.26 -27.16
CA GLY A 321 3.55 15.37 -28.17
C GLY A 321 4.96 14.90 -27.86
N ASP A 322 5.40 14.99 -26.58
CA ASP A 322 6.74 14.60 -26.15
C ASP A 322 6.92 13.08 -26.15
N ASP A 323 8.17 12.62 -26.19
CA ASP A 323 8.52 11.20 -26.07
C ASP A 323 8.36 10.72 -24.62
N LEU A 324 7.37 9.83 -24.38
CA LEU A 324 7.02 9.33 -23.04
C LEU A 324 8.17 8.57 -22.36
N GLY A 325 9.17 8.09 -23.10
CA GLY A 325 10.34 7.41 -22.56
C GLY A 325 11.57 8.31 -22.39
N GLU A 326 11.44 9.61 -22.63
CA GLU A 326 12.53 10.58 -22.51
C GLU A 326 13.07 10.62 -21.06
N TYR A 327 14.40 10.67 -20.94
CA TYR A 327 15.04 10.68 -19.62
C TYR A 327 14.67 11.91 -18.77
N SER A 328 14.56 13.06 -19.39
CA SER A 328 14.16 14.32 -18.72
C SER A 328 12.81 14.19 -18.01
N LEU A 329 11.83 13.56 -18.66
CA LEU A 329 10.50 13.30 -18.16
C LEU A 329 10.53 12.28 -17.01
N LEU A 330 11.23 11.17 -17.18
CA LEU A 330 11.38 10.16 -16.14
C LEU A 330 12.15 10.70 -14.93
N ASN A 331 13.14 11.55 -15.13
CA ASN A 331 13.90 12.21 -14.06
C ASN A 331 13.02 13.19 -13.26
N GLN A 332 12.04 13.86 -13.89
CA GLN A 332 11.04 14.65 -13.19
C GLN A 332 10.22 13.77 -12.23
N TYR A 333 9.75 12.61 -12.70
CA TYR A 333 9.07 11.62 -11.86
C TYR A 333 9.94 11.20 -10.67
N GLN A 334 11.18 10.78 -10.92
CA GLN A 334 12.10 10.35 -9.87
C GLN A 334 12.31 11.43 -8.80
N ARG A 335 12.58 12.68 -9.20
CA ARG A 335 12.82 13.79 -8.27
C ARG A 335 11.61 14.09 -7.40
N GLN A 336 10.40 14.07 -7.96
CA GLN A 336 9.18 14.32 -7.20
C GLN A 336 8.91 13.20 -6.19
N ARG A 337 9.18 11.93 -6.57
CA ARG A 337 8.91 10.77 -5.70
C ARG A 337 9.97 10.54 -4.65
N GLN A 338 11.25 10.82 -4.96
CA GLN A 338 12.37 10.54 -4.08
C GLN A 338 12.25 11.20 -2.70
N LYS A 339 11.85 12.47 -2.66
CA LYS A 339 11.68 13.20 -1.40
C LYS A 339 10.53 12.64 -0.56
N ASP A 340 9.39 12.38 -1.18
CA ASP A 340 8.22 11.82 -0.49
C ASP A 340 8.50 10.42 0.04
N GLN A 341 9.17 9.59 -0.74
CA GLN A 341 9.61 8.26 -0.35
C GLN A 341 10.59 8.30 0.83
N GLN A 342 11.61 9.14 0.77
CA GLN A 342 12.57 9.29 1.87
C GLN A 342 11.90 9.74 3.17
N ASN A 343 10.96 10.69 3.07
CA ASN A 343 10.19 11.15 4.23
C ASN A 343 9.33 10.01 4.82
N MET A 344 8.69 9.21 3.96
CA MET A 344 7.86 8.10 4.42
C MET A 344 8.69 6.96 5.02
N ILE A 345 9.84 6.64 4.43
CA ILE A 345 10.79 5.68 5.02
C ILE A 345 11.25 6.18 6.38
N ALA A 346 11.67 7.43 6.49
CA ALA A 346 12.12 8.01 7.76
C ALA A 346 11.00 8.00 8.82
N LEU A 347 9.76 8.30 8.44
CA LEU A 347 8.61 8.25 9.35
C LEU A 347 8.35 6.82 9.85
N THR A 348 8.26 5.85 8.94
CA THR A 348 7.97 4.45 9.31
C THR A 348 9.11 3.83 10.12
N GLU A 349 10.37 4.08 9.75
CA GLU A 349 11.56 3.69 10.52
C GLU A 349 11.56 4.34 11.91
N GLY A 350 11.27 5.63 11.97
CA GLY A 350 11.18 6.38 13.22
C GLY A 350 10.12 5.80 14.17
N LEU A 351 8.94 5.48 13.66
CA LEU A 351 7.88 4.84 14.44
C LEU A 351 8.31 3.45 14.94
N VAL A 352 8.83 2.61 14.07
CA VAL A 352 9.30 1.27 14.45
C VAL A 352 10.38 1.38 15.53
N HIS A 353 11.42 2.21 15.35
CA HIS A 353 12.49 2.38 16.33
C HIS A 353 12.00 2.98 17.65
N LEU A 354 11.14 3.99 17.61
CA LEU A 354 10.61 4.64 18.81
C LEU A 354 9.81 3.67 19.67
N PHE A 355 8.94 2.86 19.04
CA PHE A 355 8.02 1.99 19.77
C PHE A 355 8.57 0.59 20.08
N SER A 356 9.57 0.09 19.34
CA SER A 356 10.25 -1.17 19.66
C SER A 356 11.36 -1.02 20.70
N ASN A 357 11.65 0.21 21.14
CA ASN A 357 12.75 0.47 22.06
C ASN A 357 12.30 0.35 23.53
N SER A 358 13.07 -0.39 24.34
CA SER A 358 12.81 -0.62 25.76
C SER A 358 13.57 0.34 26.71
N LEU A 359 14.37 1.28 26.18
CA LEU A 359 15.10 2.25 27.00
C LEU A 359 14.13 3.15 27.77
N LYS A 360 14.20 3.11 29.11
CA LYS A 360 13.29 3.83 30.01
C LYS A 360 13.08 5.31 29.65
N PRO A 361 14.11 6.12 29.33
CA PRO A 361 13.92 7.52 28.96
C PRO A 361 13.08 7.68 27.68
N LEU A 362 13.26 6.82 26.67
CA LEU A 362 12.48 6.84 25.44
C LEU A 362 11.04 6.37 25.65
N VAL A 363 10.85 5.39 26.53
CA VAL A 363 9.49 4.94 26.94
C VAL A 363 8.73 6.09 27.60
N VAL A 364 9.36 6.82 28.51
CA VAL A 364 8.76 7.99 29.16
C VAL A 364 8.50 9.11 28.15
N ALA A 365 9.45 9.41 27.28
CA ALA A 365 9.33 10.47 26.29
C ALA A 365 8.17 10.19 25.29
N ARG A 366 8.04 8.94 24.78
CA ARG A 366 6.94 8.58 23.88
C ARG A 366 5.59 8.60 24.59
N HIS A 367 5.54 8.21 25.86
CA HIS A 367 4.33 8.25 26.68
C HIS A 367 3.84 9.69 26.88
N LEU A 368 4.75 10.60 27.29
CA LEU A 368 4.45 12.03 27.37
C LEU A 368 4.07 12.59 25.99
N GLY A 369 4.77 12.17 24.93
CA GLY A 369 4.44 12.54 23.55
C GLY A 369 3.01 12.14 23.16
N LEU A 370 2.60 10.91 23.45
CA LEU A 370 1.22 10.46 23.17
C LEU A 370 0.21 11.27 23.99
N MET A 371 0.45 11.54 25.26
CA MET A 371 -0.44 12.36 26.10
C MET A 371 -0.58 13.80 25.57
N THR A 372 0.54 14.43 25.22
CA THR A 372 0.51 15.80 24.67
C THR A 372 -0.11 15.88 23.28
N MET A 373 -0.09 14.81 22.51
CA MET A 373 -0.78 14.71 21.22
C MET A 373 -2.30 14.59 21.39
N GLU A 374 -2.79 13.93 22.44
CA GLU A 374 -4.22 13.87 22.75
C GLU A 374 -4.77 15.25 23.15
N GLU A 375 -3.98 16.05 23.88
CA GLU A 375 -4.38 17.38 24.37
C GLU A 375 -4.11 18.53 23.39
N GLY A 376 -3.18 18.34 22.43
CA GLY A 376 -2.71 19.39 21.51
C GLY A 376 -2.95 19.07 20.04
N PRO A 377 -3.83 19.81 19.33
CA PRO A 377 -4.18 19.53 17.92
C PRO A 377 -3.00 19.68 16.95
N PHE A 378 -1.95 20.43 17.32
CA PHE A 378 -0.84 20.73 16.44
C PHE A 378 0.01 19.51 16.03
N PHE A 379 0.37 18.66 16.99
CA PHE A 379 1.17 17.46 16.71
C PHE A 379 0.34 16.36 16.01
N ALA A 380 -0.94 16.23 16.39
CA ALA A 380 -1.86 15.34 15.71
C ALA A 380 -2.05 15.75 14.24
N GLN A 381 -2.13 17.05 13.94
CA GLN A 381 -2.20 17.58 12.57
C GLN A 381 -0.92 17.33 11.76
N LEU A 382 0.25 17.38 12.37
CA LEU A 382 1.52 17.14 11.67
C LEU A 382 1.64 15.67 11.21
N LEU A 383 1.28 14.73 12.09
CA LEU A 383 1.25 13.29 11.77
C LEU A 383 0.13 12.97 10.78
N SER A 384 -1.04 13.55 10.97
CA SER A 384 -2.18 13.30 10.09
C SER A 384 -1.93 13.78 8.66
N ARG A 385 -1.28 14.92 8.45
CA ARG A 385 -0.93 15.40 7.09
C ARG A 385 -0.13 14.40 6.29
N SER A 386 0.87 13.78 6.88
CA SER A 386 1.69 12.77 6.20
C SER A 386 0.99 11.43 6.02
N THR A 387 0.11 11.05 6.97
CA THR A 387 -0.60 9.76 6.96
C THR A 387 -1.92 9.80 6.20
N LEU A 388 -2.61 10.96 6.14
CA LEU A 388 -3.86 11.13 5.39
C LEU A 388 -3.69 11.20 3.87
N GLY A 389 -2.45 11.14 3.37
CA GLY A 389 -2.17 11.04 1.93
C GLY A 389 -2.29 12.35 1.16
N TRP A 390 -2.27 13.50 1.85
CA TRP A 390 -2.22 14.80 1.17
C TRP A 390 -0.82 15.06 0.62
N SER A 391 -0.72 15.11 -0.71
CA SER A 391 0.55 15.27 -1.42
C SER A 391 1.01 16.73 -1.55
N HIS A 392 0.11 17.69 -1.34
CA HIS A 392 0.43 19.13 -1.44
C HIS A 392 -0.32 19.96 -0.38
N PRO A 393 0.24 21.13 0.04
CA PRO A 393 -0.40 22.04 1.00
C PRO A 393 -1.69 22.71 0.51
N ARG A 394 -2.16 22.40 -0.70
CA ARG A 394 -3.37 22.98 -1.34
C ARG A 394 -4.41 21.95 -1.76
N ASP A 395 -4.23 20.66 -1.39
CA ASP A 395 -5.24 19.63 -1.62
C ASP A 395 -6.25 19.55 -0.47
#